data_04eeb6efaa5c966b018e8946dda34267
#
_entry.id   04eeb6efaa5c966b018e8946dda34267
#
_cell.length_a   1.000
_cell.length_b   1.000
_cell.length_c   1.000
_cell.angle_alpha   90.00
_cell.angle_beta   90.00
_cell.angle_gamma   90.00
#
_symmetry.space_group_name_H-M   'P 1'
#
loop_
_entity.id
_entity.type
_entity.pdbx_description
1 polymer ?
#
loop_
_entity_poly.entity_id
_entity_poly.type
_entity_poly.pdbx_seq_one_letter_code
_entity_poly.pdbx_strand_id
1 'polypeptide(L)'
;MATVALILKESSQLLETISGQNSNREAKILLEFTLDLKGKILQLDHEISDDIYNYFKTLINKRLEFQPISQIIGERYFWKNKFIVSPNVLDPRPDTETLIEHTLSQGKFCKILDLGTGSGCIILSLLDEYKDAIGVGIDKSEDALSVAKQNANLLSLSQRVSFNLGNWCEGIKEKFDLIISNPPYISENDMKILSKSVLNWEPRMALTPEGDGLGAYRHILDGAKNLLIPNGKLILEIGYDQGKQVTHLLKNHGYKDIELVKDINNKDRVLSASWIE
;
A
#
# COMPACT_ATOMS: atom_id res chain seq x y z
N MET A 1 -33.85 -0.28 -21.69
CA MET A 1 -32.46 0.24 -21.53
C MET A 1 -32.50 1.50 -20.68
N ALA A 2 -31.62 1.69 -19.76
CA ALA A 2 -31.55 2.86 -18.90
C ALA A 2 -30.36 3.74 -19.32
N THR A 3 -30.53 5.06 -19.19
CA THR A 3 -29.45 6.01 -19.50
C THR A 3 -28.38 6.01 -18.40
N VAL A 4 -27.14 6.32 -18.76
CA VAL A 4 -26.03 6.48 -17.82
C VAL A 4 -26.39 7.45 -16.68
N ALA A 5 -27.06 8.58 -17.01
CA ALA A 5 -27.48 9.56 -15.99
C ALA A 5 -28.41 8.95 -14.93
N LEU A 6 -29.40 8.16 -15.36
CA LEU A 6 -30.36 7.51 -14.43
C LEU A 6 -29.63 6.47 -13.55
N ILE A 7 -28.79 5.63 -14.16
CA ILE A 7 -28.03 4.58 -13.47
C ILE A 7 -27.10 5.18 -12.42
N LEU A 8 -26.38 6.25 -12.74
CA LEU A 8 -25.50 6.94 -11.78
C LEU A 8 -26.30 7.53 -10.60
N LYS A 9 -27.46 8.15 -10.89
CA LYS A 9 -28.30 8.72 -9.85
C LYS A 9 -28.79 7.65 -8.87
N GLU A 10 -29.35 6.55 -9.39
CA GLU A 10 -29.86 5.45 -8.56
C GLU A 10 -28.76 4.78 -7.74
N SER A 11 -27.62 4.50 -8.38
CA SER A 11 -26.47 3.85 -7.71
C SER A 11 -25.81 4.75 -6.68
N SER A 12 -25.72 6.06 -6.95
CA SER A 12 -25.22 7.04 -5.97
C SER A 12 -26.13 7.07 -4.73
N GLN A 13 -27.45 7.06 -4.89
CA GLN A 13 -28.40 7.00 -3.78
C GLN A 13 -28.23 5.71 -2.95
N LEU A 14 -28.04 4.56 -3.59
CA LEU A 14 -27.78 3.30 -2.89
C LEU A 14 -26.49 3.34 -2.07
N LEU A 15 -25.42 3.90 -2.64
CA LEU A 15 -24.10 3.98 -1.99
C LEU A 15 -24.03 5.08 -0.92
N GLU A 16 -24.97 6.01 -0.84
CA GLU A 16 -24.93 7.15 0.09
C GLU A 16 -24.82 6.69 1.55
N THR A 17 -25.47 5.58 1.90
CA THR A 17 -25.45 5.02 3.27
C THR A 17 -24.09 4.53 3.73
N ILE A 18 -23.18 4.20 2.79
CA ILE A 18 -21.85 3.64 3.09
C ILE A 18 -20.70 4.55 2.69
N SER A 19 -20.88 5.40 1.69
CA SER A 19 -19.84 6.23 1.08
C SER A 19 -20.09 7.74 1.25
N GLY A 20 -21.27 8.13 1.74
CA GLY A 20 -21.63 9.52 1.96
C GLY A 20 -21.37 10.40 0.73
N GLN A 21 -20.63 11.49 0.89
CA GLN A 21 -20.31 12.43 -0.19
C GLN A 21 -19.51 11.83 -1.36
N ASN A 22 -18.88 10.68 -1.17
CA ASN A 22 -18.12 9.99 -2.22
C ASN A 22 -19.00 9.07 -3.10
N SER A 23 -20.28 8.86 -2.78
CA SER A 23 -21.17 7.90 -3.44
C SER A 23 -21.24 8.08 -4.96
N ASN A 24 -21.38 9.32 -5.44
CA ASN A 24 -21.44 9.62 -6.87
C ASN A 24 -20.12 9.32 -7.58
N ARG A 25 -18.99 9.65 -6.95
CA ARG A 25 -17.65 9.34 -7.47
C ARG A 25 -17.43 7.83 -7.57
N GLU A 26 -17.81 7.09 -6.55
CA GLU A 26 -17.67 5.63 -6.52
C GLU A 26 -18.55 4.95 -7.57
N ALA A 27 -19.83 5.34 -7.68
CA ALA A 27 -20.72 4.84 -8.73
C ALA A 27 -20.15 5.12 -10.14
N LYS A 28 -19.60 6.32 -10.36
CA LYS A 28 -18.99 6.71 -11.62
C LYS A 28 -17.76 5.84 -11.96
N ILE A 29 -16.85 5.62 -11.01
CA ILE A 29 -15.66 4.76 -11.20
C ILE A 29 -16.07 3.34 -11.59
N LEU A 30 -17.05 2.75 -10.89
CA LEU A 30 -17.53 1.40 -11.19
C LEU A 30 -18.22 1.31 -12.58
N LEU A 31 -18.94 2.35 -12.98
CA LEU A 31 -19.57 2.38 -14.29
C LEU A 31 -18.55 2.58 -15.42
N GLU A 32 -17.56 3.46 -15.23
CA GLU A 32 -16.45 3.65 -16.18
C GLU A 32 -15.65 2.35 -16.36
N PHE A 33 -15.40 1.62 -15.27
CA PHE A 33 -14.78 0.30 -15.31
C PHE A 33 -15.65 -0.71 -16.09
N THR A 34 -16.94 -0.77 -15.81
CA THR A 34 -17.88 -1.67 -16.48
C THR A 34 -17.92 -1.43 -17.99
N LEU A 35 -17.82 -0.17 -18.42
CA LEU A 35 -17.87 0.23 -19.83
C LEU A 35 -16.49 0.17 -20.52
N ASP A 36 -15.42 -0.22 -19.80
CA ASP A 36 -14.02 -0.23 -20.32
C ASP A 36 -13.63 1.07 -21.02
N LEU A 37 -13.97 2.21 -20.42
CA LEU A 37 -13.84 3.51 -21.09
C LEU A 37 -12.41 3.94 -21.34
N LYS A 38 -11.41 3.43 -20.62
CA LYS A 38 -9.96 3.69 -20.81
C LYS A 38 -9.63 5.18 -21.04
N GLY A 39 -10.24 6.04 -20.22
CA GLY A 39 -10.04 7.50 -20.31
C GLY A 39 -10.97 8.23 -21.29
N LYS A 40 -11.92 7.55 -21.90
CA LYS A 40 -12.98 8.20 -22.68
C LYS A 40 -14.00 8.88 -21.78
N ILE A 41 -14.65 9.92 -22.28
CA ILE A 41 -15.66 10.66 -21.55
C ILE A 41 -16.95 9.82 -21.44
N LEU A 42 -17.48 9.72 -20.25
CA LEU A 42 -18.77 9.08 -19.98
C LEU A 42 -19.91 9.99 -20.47
N GLN A 43 -20.66 9.53 -21.49
CA GLN A 43 -21.80 10.27 -22.05
C GLN A 43 -23.06 9.95 -21.23
N LEU A 44 -23.69 10.98 -20.66
CA LEU A 44 -24.81 10.83 -19.71
C LEU A 44 -26.11 10.37 -20.36
N ASP A 45 -26.30 10.68 -21.64
CA ASP A 45 -27.48 10.32 -22.46
C ASP A 45 -27.34 8.93 -23.12
N HIS A 46 -26.12 8.32 -23.03
CA HIS A 46 -25.89 6.99 -23.57
C HIS A 46 -26.74 5.93 -22.88
N GLU A 47 -27.42 5.10 -23.66
CA GLU A 47 -28.14 3.93 -23.17
C GLU A 47 -27.23 2.71 -23.10
N ILE A 48 -27.25 1.97 -22.00
CA ILE A 48 -26.48 0.75 -21.85
C ILE A 48 -27.38 -0.49 -21.94
N SER A 49 -26.83 -1.58 -22.44
CA SER A 49 -27.54 -2.86 -22.54
C SER A 49 -27.84 -3.46 -21.15
N ASP A 50 -28.84 -4.32 -21.11
CA ASP A 50 -29.24 -4.97 -19.86
C ASP A 50 -28.11 -5.86 -19.29
N ASP A 51 -27.28 -6.48 -20.12
CA ASP A 51 -26.14 -7.28 -19.68
C ASP A 51 -25.09 -6.43 -18.97
N ILE A 52 -24.72 -5.30 -19.55
CA ILE A 52 -23.78 -4.33 -18.95
C ILE A 52 -24.37 -3.78 -17.65
N TYR A 53 -25.64 -3.42 -17.63
CA TYR A 53 -26.31 -2.93 -16.43
C TYR A 53 -26.34 -3.99 -15.32
N ASN A 54 -26.62 -5.24 -15.66
CA ASN A 54 -26.64 -6.34 -14.69
C ASN A 54 -25.23 -6.59 -14.11
N TYR A 55 -24.19 -6.56 -14.94
CA TYR A 55 -22.83 -6.67 -14.46
C TYR A 55 -22.47 -5.49 -13.52
N PHE A 56 -22.78 -4.25 -13.92
CA PHE A 56 -22.59 -3.08 -13.07
C PHE A 56 -23.27 -3.21 -11.70
N LYS A 57 -24.53 -3.70 -11.67
CA LYS A 57 -25.23 -3.98 -10.39
C LYS A 57 -24.48 -4.95 -9.50
N THR A 58 -23.81 -5.95 -10.07
CA THR A 58 -22.99 -6.86 -9.24
C THR A 58 -21.84 -6.14 -8.57
N LEU A 59 -21.23 -5.14 -9.22
CA LEU A 59 -20.15 -4.33 -8.64
C LEU A 59 -20.67 -3.39 -7.56
N ILE A 60 -21.86 -2.77 -7.77
CA ILE A 60 -22.52 -1.97 -6.74
C ILE A 60 -22.83 -2.82 -5.50
N ASN A 61 -23.35 -4.05 -5.67
CA ASN A 61 -23.63 -4.95 -4.56
C ASN A 61 -22.35 -5.30 -3.76
N LYS A 62 -21.25 -5.60 -4.43
CA LYS A 62 -19.95 -5.80 -3.77
C LYS A 62 -19.56 -4.57 -2.94
N ARG A 63 -19.78 -3.37 -3.48
CA ARG A 63 -19.47 -2.13 -2.74
C ARG A 63 -20.41 -1.95 -1.55
N LEU A 64 -21.69 -2.30 -1.65
CA LEU A 64 -22.64 -2.30 -0.53
C LEU A 64 -22.24 -3.26 0.60
N GLU A 65 -21.49 -4.32 0.29
CA GLU A 65 -20.84 -5.20 1.26
C GLU A 65 -19.52 -4.61 1.82
N PHE A 66 -19.27 -3.32 1.61
CA PHE A 66 -18.07 -2.56 2.03
C PHE A 66 -16.79 -2.94 1.30
N GLN A 67 -16.83 -3.74 0.20
CA GLN A 67 -15.61 -4.05 -0.54
C GLN A 67 -14.98 -2.76 -1.11
N PRO A 68 -13.65 -2.54 -0.93
CA PRO A 68 -12.96 -1.37 -1.49
C PRO A 68 -13.09 -1.32 -3.02
N ILE A 69 -13.28 -0.11 -3.56
CA ILE A 69 -13.36 0.10 -5.02
C ILE A 69 -12.15 -0.49 -5.75
N SER A 70 -10.95 -0.25 -5.23
CA SER A 70 -9.70 -0.79 -5.77
C SER A 70 -9.73 -2.32 -5.90
N GLN A 71 -10.23 -3.03 -4.90
CA GLN A 71 -10.35 -4.48 -4.94
C GLN A 71 -11.48 -4.97 -5.87
N ILE A 72 -12.57 -4.18 -6.03
CA ILE A 72 -13.66 -4.50 -6.96
C ILE A 72 -13.16 -4.42 -8.40
N ILE A 73 -12.39 -3.37 -8.73
CA ILE A 73 -11.83 -3.16 -10.08
C ILE A 73 -10.48 -3.88 -10.27
N GLY A 74 -9.86 -4.37 -9.19
CA GLY A 74 -8.60 -5.12 -9.22
C GLY A 74 -7.35 -4.25 -9.40
N GLU A 75 -7.47 -2.92 -9.31
CA GLU A 75 -6.36 -2.00 -9.54
C GLU A 75 -6.39 -0.75 -8.66
N ARG A 76 -5.19 -0.21 -8.37
CA ARG A 76 -4.97 1.01 -7.60
C ARG A 76 -3.84 1.84 -8.19
N TYR A 77 -4.04 3.13 -8.33
CA TYR A 77 -2.95 4.06 -8.61
C TYR A 77 -2.20 4.36 -7.31
N PHE A 78 -0.88 4.29 -7.38
CA PHE A 78 0.03 4.65 -6.32
C PHE A 78 1.30 5.24 -6.94
N TRP A 79 1.78 6.36 -6.41
CA TRP A 79 2.87 7.14 -6.98
C TRP A 79 2.59 7.46 -8.45
N LYS A 80 3.41 7.01 -9.37
CA LYS A 80 3.27 7.24 -10.81
C LYS A 80 2.66 6.07 -11.57
N ASN A 81 2.38 4.97 -10.90
CA ASN A 81 2.06 3.70 -11.52
C ASN A 81 0.71 3.14 -11.09
N LYS A 82 0.19 2.25 -11.90
CA LYS A 82 -0.98 1.44 -11.60
C LYS A 82 -0.53 0.09 -11.08
N PHE A 83 -1.10 -0.35 -9.96
CA PHE A 83 -0.83 -1.62 -9.31
C PHE A 83 -2.06 -2.52 -9.30
N ILE A 84 -1.86 -3.80 -9.54
CA ILE A 84 -2.83 -4.85 -9.28
C ILE A 84 -2.99 -4.97 -7.78
N VAL A 85 -4.23 -5.03 -7.32
CA VAL A 85 -4.58 -5.25 -5.91
C VAL A 85 -5.64 -6.34 -5.77
N SER A 86 -5.68 -6.98 -4.62
CA SER A 86 -6.64 -8.03 -4.28
C SER A 86 -6.88 -8.05 -2.78
N PRO A 87 -7.84 -8.81 -2.26
CA PRO A 87 -8.01 -9.00 -0.81
C PRO A 87 -6.79 -9.59 -0.07
N ASN A 88 -5.79 -10.06 -0.81
CA ASN A 88 -4.58 -10.67 -0.25
C ASN A 88 -3.48 -9.66 0.10
N VAL A 89 -3.65 -8.38 -0.25
CA VAL A 89 -2.67 -7.32 0.01
C VAL A 89 -3.33 -6.10 0.62
N LEU A 90 -2.57 -5.34 1.40
CA LEU A 90 -2.98 -4.00 1.81
C LEU A 90 -3.16 -3.12 0.56
N ASP A 91 -4.28 -2.43 0.48
CA ASP A 91 -4.51 -1.45 -0.59
C ASP A 91 -3.49 -0.29 -0.47
N PRO A 92 -2.69 0.02 -1.50
CA PRO A 92 -1.71 1.10 -1.42
C PRO A 92 -2.34 2.42 -0.97
N ARG A 93 -1.78 3.04 0.08
CA ARG A 93 -2.32 4.25 0.70
C ARG A 93 -1.63 5.51 0.14
N PRO A 94 -2.38 6.60 -0.08
CA PRO A 94 -1.77 7.87 -0.47
C PRO A 94 -0.73 8.37 0.54
N ASP A 95 -0.96 8.16 1.84
CA ASP A 95 -0.03 8.57 2.90
C ASP A 95 1.34 7.88 2.78
N THR A 96 1.38 6.64 2.24
CA THR A 96 2.62 5.89 1.97
C THR A 96 3.46 6.54 0.86
N GLU A 97 2.89 7.41 0.03
CA GLU A 97 3.66 8.17 -0.96
C GLU A 97 4.69 9.10 -0.29
N THR A 98 4.42 9.56 0.95
CA THR A 98 5.39 10.29 1.77
C THR A 98 6.67 9.48 2.01
N LEU A 99 6.54 8.15 2.17
CA LEU A 99 7.69 7.24 2.32
C LEU A 99 8.57 7.24 1.04
N ILE A 100 7.94 7.21 -0.13
CA ILE A 100 8.66 7.29 -1.42
C ILE A 100 9.33 8.64 -1.58
N GLU A 101 8.59 9.74 -1.40
CA GLU A 101 9.10 11.11 -1.54
C GLU A 101 10.30 11.36 -0.62
N HIS A 102 10.18 10.99 0.67
CA HIS A 102 11.28 11.12 1.61
C HIS A 102 12.49 10.29 1.21
N THR A 103 12.28 9.03 0.78
CA THR A 103 13.38 8.16 0.32
C THR A 103 14.14 8.77 -0.85
N LEU A 104 13.44 9.34 -1.82
CA LEU A 104 14.05 10.01 -2.98
C LEU A 104 14.87 11.24 -2.57
N SER A 105 14.46 11.95 -1.52
CA SER A 105 15.19 13.12 -0.98
C SER A 105 16.49 12.74 -0.28
N GLN A 106 16.63 11.50 0.20
CA GLN A 106 17.83 11.02 0.91
C GLN A 106 19.00 10.66 -0.03
N GLY A 107 18.82 10.70 -1.34
CA GLY A 107 19.84 10.42 -2.34
C GLY A 107 19.54 9.19 -3.19
N LYS A 108 20.60 8.56 -3.71
CA LYS A 108 20.48 7.38 -4.57
C LYS A 108 20.82 6.12 -3.79
N PHE A 109 20.02 5.09 -4.00
CA PHE A 109 20.24 3.75 -3.46
C PHE A 109 20.39 2.76 -4.60
N CYS A 110 21.23 1.75 -4.41
CA CYS A 110 21.56 0.73 -5.42
C CYS A 110 20.98 -0.63 -5.08
N LYS A 111 20.87 -0.96 -3.79
CA LYS A 111 20.39 -2.27 -3.35
C LYS A 111 19.38 -2.13 -2.21
N ILE A 112 18.13 -2.33 -2.52
CA ILE A 112 16.98 -2.02 -1.68
C ILE A 112 16.35 -3.30 -1.14
N LEU A 113 16.07 -3.34 0.17
CA LEU A 113 15.28 -4.38 0.82
C LEU A 113 13.96 -3.78 1.31
N ASP A 114 12.84 -4.35 0.85
CA ASP A 114 11.49 -3.99 1.29
C ASP A 114 10.91 -5.11 2.17
N LEU A 115 10.69 -4.81 3.43
CA LEU A 115 10.19 -5.75 4.43
C LEU A 115 8.68 -5.61 4.62
N GLY A 116 7.93 -6.69 4.41
CA GLY A 116 6.47 -6.67 4.32
C GLY A 116 6.03 -6.04 3.01
N THR A 117 6.56 -6.51 1.88
CA THR A 117 6.43 -5.85 0.58
C THR A 117 4.99 -5.78 0.04
N GLY A 118 4.08 -6.65 0.51
CA GLY A 118 2.69 -6.68 0.11
C GLY A 118 2.49 -6.78 -1.40
N SER A 119 1.86 -5.77 -1.99
CA SER A 119 1.67 -5.66 -3.45
C SER A 119 2.96 -5.31 -4.22
N GLY A 120 4.06 -5.04 -3.52
CA GLY A 120 5.29 -4.54 -4.10
C GLY A 120 5.28 -3.04 -4.43
N CYS A 121 4.24 -2.31 -4.06
CA CYS A 121 4.07 -0.91 -4.51
C CYS A 121 5.22 0.01 -4.09
N ILE A 122 5.81 -0.18 -2.91
CA ILE A 122 6.93 0.64 -2.42
C ILE A 122 8.18 0.33 -3.23
N ILE A 123 8.65 -0.92 -3.22
CA ILE A 123 9.91 -1.30 -3.88
C ILE A 123 9.86 -1.06 -5.39
N LEU A 124 8.73 -1.36 -6.04
CA LEU A 124 8.59 -1.19 -7.49
C LEU A 124 8.56 0.31 -7.87
N SER A 125 7.92 1.16 -7.05
CA SER A 125 7.95 2.61 -7.26
C SER A 125 9.38 3.16 -7.13
N LEU A 126 10.15 2.71 -6.13
CA LEU A 126 11.56 3.10 -5.98
C LEU A 126 12.44 2.60 -7.13
N LEU A 127 12.24 1.37 -7.59
CA LEU A 127 12.99 0.83 -8.73
C LEU A 127 12.63 1.52 -10.05
N ASP A 128 11.42 2.05 -10.17
CA ASP A 128 11.06 2.87 -11.33
C ASP A 128 11.76 4.24 -11.30
N GLU A 129 12.01 4.82 -10.14
CA GLU A 129 12.78 6.07 -9.99
C GLU A 129 14.30 5.83 -10.10
N TYR A 130 14.83 4.80 -9.44
CA TYR A 130 16.24 4.44 -9.45
C TYR A 130 16.54 3.41 -10.54
N LYS A 131 16.84 3.86 -11.75
CA LYS A 131 16.93 2.98 -12.94
C LYS A 131 17.99 1.89 -12.84
N ASP A 132 19.06 2.12 -12.08
CA ASP A 132 20.18 1.19 -11.89
C ASP A 132 20.08 0.33 -10.63
N ALA A 133 19.07 0.57 -9.79
CA ALA A 133 18.89 -0.15 -8.54
C ALA A 133 18.28 -1.55 -8.75
N ILE A 134 18.62 -2.46 -7.84
CA ILE A 134 18.02 -3.78 -7.70
C ILE A 134 17.34 -3.89 -6.33
N GLY A 135 16.33 -4.73 -6.24
CA GLY A 135 15.52 -4.86 -5.04
C GLY A 135 15.24 -6.28 -4.61
N VAL A 136 15.03 -6.45 -3.32
CA VAL A 136 14.51 -7.67 -2.72
C VAL A 136 13.28 -7.32 -1.90
N GLY A 137 12.13 -7.93 -2.20
CA GLY A 137 10.91 -7.82 -1.40
C GLY A 137 10.72 -9.09 -0.57
N ILE A 138 10.45 -8.92 0.72
CA ILE A 138 10.15 -10.03 1.63
C ILE A 138 8.72 -9.87 2.11
N ASP A 139 7.96 -10.96 2.10
CA ASP A 139 6.64 -11.02 2.72
C ASP A 139 6.41 -12.41 3.33
N LYS A 140 5.56 -12.47 4.35
CA LYS A 140 5.16 -13.72 5.00
C LYS A 140 4.02 -14.43 4.25
N SER A 141 3.36 -13.74 3.33
CA SER A 141 2.24 -14.21 2.52
C SER A 141 2.68 -14.56 1.10
N GLU A 142 2.55 -15.83 0.71
CA GLU A 142 2.77 -16.27 -0.67
C GLU A 142 1.80 -15.59 -1.65
N ASP A 143 0.56 -15.35 -1.21
CA ASP A 143 -0.46 -14.67 -2.02
C ASP A 143 -0.06 -13.21 -2.28
N ALA A 144 0.47 -12.51 -1.27
CA ALA A 144 0.98 -11.15 -1.44
C ALA A 144 2.17 -11.13 -2.43
N LEU A 145 3.10 -12.07 -2.29
CA LEU A 145 4.23 -12.20 -3.23
C LEU A 145 3.78 -12.52 -4.66
N SER A 146 2.69 -13.28 -4.83
CA SER A 146 2.09 -13.51 -6.14
C SER A 146 1.61 -12.21 -6.79
N VAL A 147 0.94 -11.34 -6.02
CA VAL A 147 0.51 -10.01 -6.49
C VAL A 147 1.72 -9.12 -6.80
N ALA A 148 2.74 -9.10 -5.93
CA ALA A 148 3.97 -8.33 -6.15
C ALA A 148 4.69 -8.75 -7.46
N LYS A 149 4.77 -10.05 -7.74
CA LYS A 149 5.34 -10.58 -9.00
C LYS A 149 4.54 -10.16 -10.23
N GLN A 150 3.20 -10.16 -10.14
CA GLN A 150 2.35 -9.66 -11.22
C GLN A 150 2.59 -8.17 -11.47
N ASN A 151 2.72 -7.38 -10.42
CA ASN A 151 3.03 -5.94 -10.51
C ASN A 151 4.42 -5.69 -11.10
N ALA A 152 5.43 -6.47 -10.71
CA ALA A 152 6.76 -6.36 -11.31
C ALA A 152 6.74 -6.67 -12.82
N ASN A 153 5.96 -7.66 -13.25
CA ASN A 153 5.77 -7.95 -14.67
C ASN A 153 5.05 -6.81 -15.39
N LEU A 154 3.96 -6.30 -14.82
CA LEU A 154 3.19 -5.18 -15.37
C LEU A 154 4.07 -3.95 -15.61
N LEU A 155 4.99 -3.64 -14.69
CA LEU A 155 5.89 -2.51 -14.75
C LEU A 155 7.23 -2.81 -15.47
N SER A 156 7.40 -4.03 -16.00
CA SER A 156 8.64 -4.47 -16.66
C SER A 156 9.89 -4.41 -15.76
N LEU A 157 9.71 -4.63 -14.46
CA LEU A 157 10.76 -4.57 -13.44
C LEU A 157 11.24 -5.95 -12.95
N SER A 158 10.68 -7.06 -13.47
CA SER A 158 10.94 -8.43 -13.01
C SER A 158 12.41 -8.85 -13.03
N GLN A 159 13.24 -8.23 -13.88
CA GLN A 159 14.67 -8.52 -13.94
C GLN A 159 15.49 -7.77 -12.87
N ARG A 160 14.89 -6.81 -12.18
CA ARG A 160 15.56 -5.97 -11.19
C ARG A 160 15.06 -6.20 -9.75
N VAL A 161 14.08 -7.07 -9.56
CA VAL A 161 13.51 -7.38 -8.25
C VAL A 161 13.32 -8.87 -8.06
N SER A 162 13.62 -9.35 -6.85
CA SER A 162 13.24 -10.69 -6.40
C SER A 162 12.27 -10.61 -5.22
N PHE A 163 11.34 -11.55 -5.16
CA PHE A 163 10.36 -11.64 -4.08
C PHE A 163 10.49 -13.00 -3.40
N ASN A 164 10.74 -12.99 -2.09
CA ASN A 164 11.01 -14.18 -1.31
C ASN A 164 10.07 -14.28 -0.10
N LEU A 165 9.60 -15.49 0.17
CA LEU A 165 8.86 -15.80 1.37
C LEU A 165 9.78 -15.71 2.57
N GLY A 166 9.40 -14.96 3.59
CA GLY A 166 10.22 -14.78 4.77
C GLY A 166 9.53 -13.97 5.86
N ASN A 167 10.10 -14.01 7.04
CA ASN A 167 9.63 -13.27 8.20
C ASN A 167 10.66 -12.19 8.55
N TRP A 168 10.39 -10.95 8.11
CA TRP A 168 11.27 -9.80 8.28
C TRP A 168 12.69 -10.07 7.76
N CYS A 169 13.68 -9.98 8.62
CA CYS A 169 15.11 -10.12 8.30
C CYS A 169 15.63 -11.56 8.38
N GLU A 170 14.78 -12.53 8.73
CA GLU A 170 15.22 -13.90 8.99
C GLU A 170 15.82 -14.55 7.73
N GLY A 171 16.97 -15.21 7.91
CA GLY A 171 17.64 -15.97 6.85
C GLY A 171 18.32 -15.14 5.75
N ILE A 172 18.20 -13.81 5.77
CA ILE A 172 18.85 -12.94 4.80
C ILE A 172 20.33 -12.77 5.19
N LYS A 173 21.23 -12.90 4.21
CA LYS A 173 22.68 -12.75 4.42
C LYS A 173 23.29 -11.58 3.66
N GLU A 174 22.53 -11.05 2.70
CA GLU A 174 22.97 -9.95 1.86
C GLU A 174 22.93 -8.62 2.61
N LYS A 175 23.76 -7.67 2.17
CA LYS A 175 23.78 -6.31 2.69
C LYS A 175 23.09 -5.36 1.73
N PHE A 176 22.46 -4.31 2.28
CA PHE A 176 21.66 -3.31 1.55
C PHE A 176 22.10 -1.90 1.95
N ASP A 177 21.98 -0.98 1.02
CA ASP A 177 22.17 0.45 1.30
C ASP A 177 20.88 1.12 1.76
N LEU A 178 19.71 0.51 1.44
CA LEU A 178 18.41 0.91 1.94
C LEU A 178 17.61 -0.31 2.42
N ILE A 179 17.07 -0.22 3.63
CA ILE A 179 15.99 -1.08 4.11
C ILE A 179 14.77 -0.20 4.31
N ILE A 180 13.66 -0.59 3.70
CA ILE A 180 12.39 0.16 3.77
C ILE A 180 11.26 -0.76 4.21
N SER A 181 10.27 -0.21 4.90
CA SER A 181 9.07 -0.98 5.29
C SER A 181 7.89 -0.06 5.60
N ASN A 182 6.71 -0.50 5.19
CA ASN A 182 5.44 -0.09 5.80
C ASN A 182 4.90 -1.29 6.59
N PRO A 183 5.35 -1.50 7.83
CA PRO A 183 4.95 -2.67 8.60
C PRO A 183 3.54 -2.49 9.19
N PRO A 184 2.84 -3.58 9.57
CA PRO A 184 1.61 -3.47 10.34
C PRO A 184 1.89 -2.75 11.67
N TYR A 185 1.08 -1.73 11.98
CA TYR A 185 1.32 -0.87 13.14
C TYR A 185 0.06 -0.58 13.97
N ILE A 186 -1.11 -1.09 13.58
CA ILE A 186 -2.36 -0.81 14.29
C ILE A 186 -2.40 -1.64 15.56
N SER A 187 -2.63 -1.00 16.71
CA SER A 187 -2.75 -1.70 17.97
C SER A 187 -4.01 -2.57 18.01
N GLU A 188 -4.03 -3.60 18.88
CA GLU A 188 -5.20 -4.44 19.05
C GLU A 188 -6.45 -3.65 19.50
N ASN A 189 -6.27 -2.55 20.24
CA ASN A 189 -7.36 -1.69 20.63
C ASN A 189 -7.90 -0.86 19.46
N ASP A 190 -7.01 -0.32 18.62
CA ASP A 190 -7.39 0.49 17.47
C ASP A 190 -8.02 -0.35 16.36
N MET A 191 -7.70 -1.65 16.27
CA MET A 191 -8.38 -2.57 15.37
C MET A 191 -9.91 -2.59 15.56
N LYS A 192 -10.41 -2.35 16.78
CA LYS A 192 -11.84 -2.39 17.11
C LYS A 192 -12.65 -1.23 16.52
N ILE A 193 -11.98 -0.14 16.16
CA ILE A 193 -12.62 1.09 15.65
C ILE A 193 -12.41 1.31 14.14
N LEU A 194 -11.73 0.38 13.48
CA LEU A 194 -11.52 0.47 12.04
C LEU A 194 -12.85 0.34 11.26
N SER A 195 -12.87 0.92 10.07
CA SER A 195 -14.01 0.82 9.18
C SER A 195 -14.27 -0.64 8.75
N LYS A 196 -15.53 -0.96 8.47
CA LYS A 196 -15.90 -2.29 7.96
C LYS A 196 -15.17 -2.65 6.65
N SER A 197 -14.87 -1.66 5.83
CA SER A 197 -14.14 -1.86 4.58
C SER A 197 -12.74 -2.43 4.85
N VAL A 198 -12.03 -1.90 5.86
CA VAL A 198 -10.70 -2.39 6.24
C VAL A 198 -10.80 -3.74 6.93
N LEU A 199 -11.67 -3.85 7.95
CA LEU A 199 -11.77 -5.09 8.77
C LEU A 199 -12.17 -6.33 7.98
N ASN A 200 -13.06 -6.17 6.99
CA ASN A 200 -13.64 -7.29 6.27
C ASN A 200 -12.87 -7.67 5.01
N TRP A 201 -12.09 -6.74 4.45
CA TRP A 201 -11.55 -6.89 3.10
C TRP A 201 -10.03 -6.75 2.99
N GLU A 202 -9.35 -6.36 4.06
CA GLU A 202 -7.90 -6.29 4.07
C GLU A 202 -7.30 -7.36 4.99
N PRO A 203 -6.14 -7.93 4.64
CA PRO A 203 -5.58 -9.04 5.43
C PRO A 203 -5.15 -8.53 6.81
N ARG A 204 -5.68 -9.13 7.87
CA ARG A 204 -5.39 -8.74 9.26
C ARG A 204 -3.89 -8.63 9.55
N MET A 205 -3.09 -9.55 9.00
CA MET A 205 -1.64 -9.55 9.18
C MET A 205 -0.92 -8.33 8.60
N ALA A 206 -1.54 -7.64 7.64
CA ALA A 206 -1.01 -6.40 7.07
C ALA A 206 -1.44 -5.15 7.86
N LEU A 207 -2.37 -5.28 8.81
CA LEU A 207 -2.90 -4.18 9.60
C LEU A 207 -2.27 -4.11 10.99
N THR A 208 -2.15 -5.25 11.67
CA THR A 208 -1.75 -5.28 13.08
C THR A 208 -0.67 -6.33 13.35
N PRO A 209 0.38 -5.96 14.13
CA PRO A 209 1.30 -6.92 14.73
C PRO A 209 0.76 -7.48 16.06
N GLU A 210 -0.53 -7.18 16.37
CA GLU A 210 -1.18 -7.38 17.65
C GLU A 210 -0.59 -6.50 18.78
N GLY A 211 -1.15 -6.64 19.99
CA GLY A 211 -0.66 -5.96 21.19
C GLY A 211 -0.66 -4.44 21.08
N ASP A 212 0.49 -3.83 21.33
CA ASP A 212 0.69 -2.37 21.36
C ASP A 212 0.93 -1.71 19.99
N GLY A 213 0.89 -2.49 18.89
CA GLY A 213 1.15 -1.99 17.55
C GLY A 213 2.64 -1.77 17.22
N LEU A 214 3.56 -2.05 18.14
CA LEU A 214 5.00 -1.82 17.95
C LEU A 214 5.81 -3.10 17.68
N GLY A 215 5.16 -4.27 17.68
CA GLY A 215 5.83 -5.56 17.55
C GLY A 215 6.64 -5.70 16.26
N ALA A 216 6.10 -5.25 15.14
CA ALA A 216 6.79 -5.31 13.85
C ALA A 216 8.08 -4.47 13.84
N TYR A 217 8.04 -3.26 14.41
CA TYR A 217 9.25 -2.42 14.51
C TYR A 217 10.35 -3.09 15.32
N ARG A 218 10.02 -3.72 16.46
CA ARG A 218 11.01 -4.43 17.28
C ARG A 218 11.72 -5.52 16.48
N HIS A 219 10.98 -6.35 15.76
CA HIS A 219 11.55 -7.40 14.91
C HIS A 219 12.42 -6.84 13.77
N ILE A 220 11.96 -5.78 13.10
CA ILE A 220 12.71 -5.14 12.02
C ILE A 220 14.02 -4.57 12.57
N LEU A 221 13.97 -3.82 13.67
CA LEU A 221 15.15 -3.14 14.24
C LEU A 221 16.24 -4.13 14.71
N ASP A 222 15.84 -5.27 15.29
CA ASP A 222 16.79 -6.31 15.72
C ASP A 222 17.56 -6.91 14.55
N GLY A 223 16.91 -7.11 13.40
CA GLY A 223 17.51 -7.74 12.23
C GLY A 223 18.19 -6.75 11.26
N ALA A 224 17.58 -5.61 11.00
CA ALA A 224 17.97 -4.68 9.93
C ALA A 224 19.41 -4.14 10.09
N LYS A 225 19.87 -3.89 11.33
CA LYS A 225 21.25 -3.46 11.61
C LYS A 225 22.29 -4.43 11.05
N ASN A 226 21.99 -5.73 11.03
CA ASN A 226 22.88 -6.75 10.52
C ASN A 226 22.85 -6.87 8.98
N LEU A 227 21.91 -6.21 8.32
CA LEU A 227 21.71 -6.24 6.88
C LEU A 227 22.04 -4.91 6.20
N LEU A 228 22.24 -3.84 6.95
CA LEU A 228 22.69 -2.57 6.41
C LEU A 228 24.20 -2.55 6.20
N ILE A 229 24.65 -1.90 5.12
CA ILE A 229 26.05 -1.48 4.99
C ILE A 229 26.33 -0.31 5.94
N PRO A 230 27.60 0.02 6.25
CA PRO A 230 27.94 1.26 6.97
C PRO A 230 27.34 2.49 6.28
N ASN A 231 26.69 3.36 7.05
CA ASN A 231 25.89 4.50 6.60
C ASN A 231 24.64 4.15 5.78
N GLY A 232 24.26 2.87 5.71
CA GLY A 232 22.99 2.46 5.11
C GLY A 232 21.78 3.02 5.87
N LYS A 233 20.68 3.22 5.17
CA LYS A 233 19.45 3.83 5.69
C LYS A 233 18.39 2.79 6.02
N LEU A 234 17.71 3.01 7.13
CA LEU A 234 16.44 2.37 7.48
C LEU A 234 15.34 3.42 7.41
N ILE A 235 14.31 3.18 6.60
CA ILE A 235 13.19 4.11 6.43
C ILE A 235 11.88 3.35 6.68
N LEU A 236 11.08 3.83 7.64
CA LEU A 236 9.88 3.15 8.12
C LEU A 236 8.67 4.06 8.03
N GLU A 237 7.56 3.56 7.51
CA GLU A 237 6.25 4.18 7.78
C GLU A 237 5.82 3.88 9.21
N ILE A 238 5.13 4.84 9.83
CA ILE A 238 4.63 4.74 11.19
C ILE A 238 3.17 5.20 11.31
N GLY A 239 2.49 4.73 12.33
CA GLY A 239 1.24 5.32 12.77
C GLY A 239 1.43 6.77 13.21
N TYR A 240 0.45 7.62 12.95
CA TYR A 240 0.54 9.08 13.16
C TYR A 240 0.80 9.49 14.62
N ASP A 241 0.58 8.64 15.57
CA ASP A 241 0.79 8.86 17.01
C ASP A 241 1.99 8.07 17.58
N GLN A 242 2.68 7.30 16.74
CA GLN A 242 3.80 6.41 17.15
C GLN A 242 5.19 7.07 17.03
N GLY A 243 5.28 8.30 16.51
CA GLY A 243 6.56 8.96 16.23
C GLY A 243 7.55 8.93 17.39
N LYS A 244 7.09 9.26 18.61
CA LYS A 244 7.96 9.26 19.82
C LYS A 244 8.41 7.85 20.22
N GLN A 245 7.51 6.86 20.18
CA GLN A 245 7.80 5.49 20.61
C GLN A 245 8.78 4.82 19.66
N VAL A 246 8.55 4.94 18.33
CA VAL A 246 9.45 4.33 17.34
C VAL A 246 10.80 5.05 17.29
N THR A 247 10.85 6.39 17.47
CA THR A 247 12.11 7.12 17.64
C THR A 247 12.90 6.60 18.85
N HIS A 248 12.24 6.31 19.97
CA HIS A 248 12.89 5.75 21.14
C HIS A 248 13.44 4.34 20.87
N LEU A 249 12.68 3.49 20.17
CA LEU A 249 13.14 2.17 19.75
C LEU A 249 14.38 2.27 18.86
N LEU A 250 14.39 3.14 17.84
CA LEU A 250 15.54 3.37 16.96
C LEU A 250 16.80 3.75 17.76
N LYS A 251 16.68 4.71 18.70
CA LYS A 251 17.81 5.12 19.55
C LYS A 251 18.35 3.98 20.38
N ASN A 252 17.49 3.18 21.00
CA ASN A 252 17.88 2.05 21.84
C ASN A 252 18.59 0.94 21.05
N HIS A 253 18.27 0.78 19.75
CA HIS A 253 18.94 -0.16 18.85
C HIS A 253 20.23 0.40 18.23
N GLY A 254 20.61 1.64 18.56
CA GLY A 254 21.86 2.24 18.14
C GLY A 254 21.84 3.01 16.83
N TYR A 255 20.66 3.17 16.20
CA TYR A 255 20.51 3.98 14.99
C TYR A 255 20.79 5.46 15.27
N LYS A 256 21.33 6.17 14.27
CA LYS A 256 21.72 7.59 14.32
C LYS A 256 20.95 8.38 13.26
N ASP A 257 21.14 9.69 13.27
CA ASP A 257 20.56 10.65 12.31
C ASP A 257 19.06 10.40 12.09
N ILE A 258 18.33 10.25 13.22
CA ILE A 258 16.90 9.93 13.18
C ILE A 258 16.13 11.18 12.80
N GLU A 259 15.37 11.09 11.71
CA GLU A 259 14.50 12.15 11.20
C GLU A 259 13.04 11.67 11.18
N LEU A 260 12.13 12.51 11.70
CA LEU A 260 10.69 12.28 11.69
C LEU A 260 10.05 13.21 10.67
N VAL A 261 9.34 12.61 9.71
CA VAL A 261 8.71 13.31 8.59
C VAL A 261 7.20 13.21 8.67
N LYS A 262 6.54 14.30 8.37
CA LYS A 262 5.07 14.39 8.35
C LYS A 262 4.52 14.27 6.94
N ASP A 263 3.33 13.69 6.84
CA ASP A 263 2.57 13.65 5.60
C ASP A 263 1.92 15.02 5.28
N ILE A 264 1.26 15.09 4.12
CA ILE A 264 0.58 16.30 3.64
C ILE A 264 -0.52 16.81 4.60
N ASN A 265 -1.04 15.94 5.48
CA ASN A 265 -2.02 16.26 6.51
C ASN A 265 -1.37 16.69 7.84
N ASN A 266 -0.03 16.91 7.83
CA ASN A 266 0.77 17.30 9.00
C ASN A 266 0.75 16.26 10.14
N LYS A 267 0.58 14.96 9.78
CA LYS A 267 0.65 13.81 10.70
C LYS A 267 2.01 13.14 10.58
N ASP A 268 2.56 12.68 11.70
CA ASP A 268 3.78 11.88 11.69
C ASP A 268 3.57 10.66 10.80
N ARG A 269 4.48 10.40 9.86
CA ARG A 269 4.29 9.33 8.88
C ARG A 269 5.53 8.50 8.61
N VAL A 270 6.71 9.11 8.56
CA VAL A 270 7.93 8.41 8.20
C VAL A 270 9.01 8.68 9.24
N LEU A 271 9.74 7.66 9.62
CA LEU A 271 10.99 7.75 10.35
C LEU A 271 12.12 7.21 9.49
N SER A 272 13.16 7.99 9.30
CA SER A 272 14.42 7.54 8.69
C SER A 272 15.55 7.59 9.70
N ALA A 273 16.51 6.66 9.56
CA ALA A 273 17.68 6.58 10.42
C ALA A 273 18.86 5.97 9.68
N SER A 274 20.07 6.30 10.11
CA SER A 274 21.33 5.74 9.58
C SER A 274 21.87 4.65 10.51
N TRP A 275 22.45 3.60 9.91
CA TRP A 275 23.28 2.65 10.62
C TRP A 275 24.76 3.09 10.51
N ILE A 276 25.32 3.57 11.60
CA ILE A 276 26.73 4.04 11.68
C ILE A 276 27.43 3.06 12.60
N GLU A 277 28.38 2.28 12.03
CA GLU A 277 29.27 1.40 12.79
C GLU A 277 30.33 2.19 13.56
#